data_6fbe9d53d93da92a1a5941ce12501b79
#
_entry.id   6fbe9d53d93da92a1a5941ce12501b79
#
_cell.length_a   1.000
_cell.length_b   1.000
_cell.length_c   1.000
_cell.angle_alpha   90.00
_cell.angle_beta   90.00
_cell.angle_gamma   90.00
#
_symmetry.space_group_name_H-M   'P 1'
#
loop_
_entity.id
_entity.type
_entity.pdbx_description
1 polymer ?
#
loop_
_entity_poly.entity_id
_entity_poly.type
_entity_poly.pdbx_seq_one_letter_code
_entity_poly.pdbx_strand_id
1 'polypeptide(L)'
;MITKREKLQYGYLFLIDLLSLVLSIGLAWGLTAGVLHKMGDFQLDDLVEACFLLLLAYILTFFTFDQSENIVNRTPVREVEIAVRFNFLLTLIDAACLALTKAPMLHSRYFLVFVPVIDVFVMTGAHAVLKKMLVCSRYTKGIQSLVGVVTTQENASPILEELKKDWSKRVTGLAILEAAPGQLHTEIDGVKIEANFDNFMDWLRQAALDEVYLDIAQESEENMLPYLEEMESMGLTVHFRLPVLDRIEKACCDETSAVRISRELSRCAGGNVVTMGTVELKLRDQVLKRTMDIVGGIVGCIISIPIIALVAIPLKLESPGPLIFKQRRVGRNGRVFYIHKLRSMYVDAEARKKELMAQNEMNGLMFKMEDDPRITRVGRFIRRTSIDELPQFFDVVRGSMSLVGTRPPTLDEYRQYESHHKRRLSMKPGITGLWQVSGRSDIDDFEEVVKLDVQYIDNWSIWMDIYLLFRTVGVVFDRKGAK
;
A
#
# COMPACT_ATOMS: atom_id res chain seq x y z
N MET A 1 8.88 -1.69 -6.30
CA MET A 1 7.79 -1.38 -5.33
C MET A 1 6.66 -0.68 -6.05
N ILE A 2 5.45 -1.26 -6.10
CA ILE A 2 4.32 -0.59 -6.74
C ILE A 2 3.91 0.60 -5.87
N THR A 3 4.05 1.79 -6.41
CA THR A 3 3.76 3.03 -5.69
C THR A 3 2.26 3.11 -5.32
N LYS A 4 1.91 3.88 -4.29
CA LYS A 4 0.51 4.14 -3.90
C LYS A 4 -0.33 4.64 -5.09
N ARG A 5 0.33 5.27 -6.04
CA ARG A 5 -0.17 5.75 -7.32
C ARG A 5 -0.60 4.63 -8.25
N GLU A 6 0.26 3.65 -8.48
CA GLU A 6 -0.04 2.53 -9.38
C GLU A 6 -1.26 1.75 -8.90
N LYS A 7 -1.39 1.58 -7.57
CA LYS A 7 -2.60 0.98 -6.95
C LYS A 7 -3.86 1.76 -7.24
N LEU A 8 -3.79 3.08 -7.12
CA LEU A 8 -4.91 3.97 -7.37
C LEU A 8 -5.25 3.98 -8.86
N GLN A 9 -4.24 4.01 -9.73
CA GLN A 9 -4.43 3.89 -11.17
C GLN A 9 -5.11 2.58 -11.56
N TYR A 10 -4.68 1.45 -10.98
CA TYR A 10 -5.31 0.15 -11.22
C TYR A 10 -6.77 0.10 -10.75
N GLY A 11 -7.06 0.68 -9.58
CA GLY A 11 -8.44 0.79 -9.10
C GLY A 11 -9.31 1.65 -9.99
N TYR A 12 -8.77 2.77 -10.48
CA TYR A 12 -9.49 3.63 -11.44
C TYR A 12 -9.62 2.98 -12.82
N LEU A 13 -8.58 2.29 -13.30
CA LEU A 13 -8.66 1.51 -14.54
C LEU A 13 -9.75 0.47 -14.44
N PHE A 14 -9.75 -0.34 -13.37
CA PHE A 14 -10.79 -1.35 -13.16
C PHE A 14 -12.20 -0.75 -13.22
N LEU A 15 -12.44 0.36 -12.51
CA LEU A 15 -13.76 1.00 -12.49
C LEU A 15 -14.13 1.63 -13.83
N ILE A 16 -13.19 2.28 -14.50
CA ILE A 16 -13.44 2.95 -15.78
C ILE A 16 -13.65 1.94 -16.89
N ASP A 17 -12.89 0.86 -16.92
CA ASP A 17 -13.07 -0.22 -17.90
C ASP A 17 -14.41 -0.92 -17.68
N LEU A 18 -14.81 -1.15 -16.42
CA LEU A 18 -16.13 -1.68 -16.10
C LEU A 18 -17.26 -0.75 -16.54
N LEU A 19 -17.10 0.57 -16.31
CA LEU A 19 -18.09 1.56 -16.76
C LEU A 19 -18.13 1.67 -18.30
N SER A 20 -16.98 1.58 -18.97
CA SER A 20 -16.91 1.56 -20.43
C SER A 20 -17.66 0.34 -20.99
N LEU A 21 -17.45 -0.82 -20.41
CA LEU A 21 -18.12 -2.06 -20.80
C LEU A 21 -19.66 -1.96 -20.62
N VAL A 22 -20.13 -1.45 -19.47
CA VAL A 22 -21.56 -1.24 -19.23
C VAL A 22 -22.16 -0.27 -20.26
N LEU A 23 -21.46 0.82 -20.56
CA LEU A 23 -21.89 1.77 -21.59
C LEU A 23 -21.91 1.12 -22.98
N SER A 24 -20.91 0.33 -23.30
CA SER A 24 -20.80 -0.38 -24.58
C SER A 24 -21.90 -1.42 -24.77
N ILE A 25 -22.29 -2.11 -23.70
CA ILE A 25 -23.44 -3.02 -23.67
C ILE A 25 -24.72 -2.23 -24.01
N GLY A 26 -24.96 -1.10 -23.34
CA GLY A 26 -26.12 -0.24 -23.60
C GLY A 26 -26.19 0.27 -25.03
N LEU A 27 -25.05 0.71 -25.60
CA LEU A 27 -24.95 1.16 -26.99
C LEU A 27 -25.17 0.01 -27.99
N ALA A 28 -24.57 -1.15 -27.75
CA ALA A 28 -24.76 -2.34 -28.58
C ALA A 28 -26.22 -2.81 -28.56
N TRP A 29 -26.87 -2.75 -27.39
CA TRP A 29 -28.28 -3.03 -27.24
C TRP A 29 -29.13 -2.06 -28.07
N GLY A 30 -28.90 -0.75 -27.93
CA GLY A 30 -29.61 0.27 -28.71
C GLY A 30 -29.46 0.09 -30.23
N LEU A 31 -28.27 -0.30 -30.69
CA LEU A 31 -28.02 -0.60 -32.10
C LEU A 31 -28.74 -1.85 -32.60
N THR A 32 -28.67 -2.93 -31.83
CA THR A 32 -29.26 -4.23 -32.23
C THR A 32 -30.79 -4.24 -32.14
N ALA A 33 -31.36 -3.65 -31.10
CA ALA A 33 -32.79 -3.58 -30.88
C ALA A 33 -33.46 -2.44 -31.68
N GLY A 34 -32.87 -1.23 -31.62
CA GLY A 34 -33.48 -0.02 -32.16
C GLY A 34 -33.26 0.18 -33.68
N VAL A 35 -32.05 -0.14 -34.18
CA VAL A 35 -31.69 0.12 -35.59
C VAL A 35 -31.81 -1.12 -36.46
N LEU A 36 -31.34 -2.27 -35.99
CA LEU A 36 -31.30 -3.48 -36.80
C LEU A 36 -32.56 -4.34 -36.66
N HIS A 37 -33.42 -4.09 -35.66
CA HIS A 37 -34.61 -4.88 -35.34
C HIS A 37 -34.36 -6.41 -35.32
N LYS A 38 -33.17 -6.84 -34.91
CA LYS A 38 -32.67 -8.22 -34.96
C LYS A 38 -32.60 -8.88 -33.59
N MET A 39 -33.20 -8.30 -32.57
CA MET A 39 -33.41 -8.99 -31.30
C MET A 39 -34.71 -9.81 -31.43
N GLY A 40 -34.56 -11.11 -31.60
CA GLY A 40 -35.70 -12.03 -31.52
C GLY A 40 -36.40 -12.00 -30.14
N ASP A 41 -37.07 -13.06 -29.72
CA ASP A 41 -37.79 -13.18 -28.43
C ASP A 41 -36.90 -13.13 -27.18
N PHE A 42 -36.01 -12.11 -27.10
CA PHE A 42 -35.05 -11.94 -26.00
C PHE A 42 -35.76 -11.39 -24.76
N GLN A 43 -35.82 -12.17 -23.70
CA GLN A 43 -36.45 -11.77 -22.43
C GLN A 43 -35.46 -11.00 -21.55
N LEU A 44 -35.97 -10.21 -20.60
CA LEU A 44 -35.13 -9.41 -19.68
C LEU A 44 -34.22 -10.31 -18.83
N ASP A 45 -34.69 -11.51 -18.49
CA ASP A 45 -33.91 -12.49 -17.70
C ASP A 45 -32.70 -13.00 -18.45
N ASP A 46 -32.78 -13.20 -19.75
CA ASP A 46 -31.65 -13.59 -20.62
C ASP A 46 -30.57 -12.49 -20.65
N LEU A 47 -31.03 -11.23 -20.62
CA LEU A 47 -30.07 -10.09 -20.56
C LEU A 47 -29.32 -10.05 -19.22
N VAL A 48 -30.00 -10.29 -18.12
CA VAL A 48 -29.41 -10.30 -16.77
C VAL A 48 -28.34 -11.40 -16.66
N GLU A 49 -28.68 -12.62 -17.15
CA GLU A 49 -27.74 -13.74 -17.18
C GLU A 49 -26.50 -13.42 -18.03
N ALA A 50 -26.69 -12.87 -19.19
CA ALA A 50 -25.62 -12.49 -20.09
C ALA A 50 -24.73 -11.36 -19.52
N CYS A 51 -25.33 -10.35 -18.90
CA CYS A 51 -24.57 -9.31 -18.20
C CYS A 51 -23.74 -9.88 -17.05
N PHE A 52 -24.27 -10.85 -16.33
CA PHE A 52 -23.56 -11.53 -15.26
C PHE A 52 -22.35 -12.34 -15.79
N LEU A 53 -22.54 -13.09 -16.87
CA LEU A 53 -21.47 -13.86 -17.49
C LEU A 53 -20.37 -12.94 -18.07
N LEU A 54 -20.77 -11.86 -18.73
CA LEU A 54 -19.85 -10.88 -19.26
C LEU A 54 -19.08 -10.14 -18.14
N LEU A 55 -19.74 -9.86 -17.01
CA LEU A 55 -19.06 -9.31 -15.83
C LEU A 55 -18.04 -10.30 -15.26
N LEU A 56 -18.38 -11.58 -15.20
CA LEU A 56 -17.46 -12.63 -14.76
C LEU A 56 -16.27 -12.74 -15.71
N ALA A 57 -16.54 -12.75 -17.01
CA ALA A 57 -15.50 -12.75 -18.06
C ALA A 57 -14.60 -11.51 -17.96
N TYR A 58 -15.17 -10.34 -17.69
CA TYR A 58 -14.41 -9.09 -17.48
C TYR A 58 -13.47 -9.21 -16.27
N ILE A 59 -13.96 -9.69 -15.14
CA ILE A 59 -13.14 -9.88 -13.94
C ILE A 59 -11.97 -10.84 -14.25
N LEU A 60 -12.24 -11.98 -14.88
CA LEU A 60 -11.22 -12.93 -15.28
C LEU A 60 -10.19 -12.31 -16.24
N THR A 61 -10.66 -11.57 -17.24
CA THR A 61 -9.80 -10.88 -18.19
C THR A 61 -8.93 -9.84 -17.51
N PHE A 62 -9.50 -9.02 -16.64
CA PHE A 62 -8.76 -7.96 -15.93
C PHE A 62 -7.62 -8.52 -15.07
N PHE A 63 -7.83 -9.68 -14.42
CA PHE A 63 -6.79 -10.31 -13.61
C PHE A 63 -5.78 -11.15 -14.40
N THR A 64 -6.12 -11.59 -15.61
CA THR A 64 -5.21 -12.35 -16.47
C THR A 64 -4.42 -11.46 -17.41
N PHE A 65 -5.00 -10.35 -17.84
CA PHE A 65 -4.35 -9.40 -18.73
C PHE A 65 -3.42 -8.48 -17.95
N ASP A 66 -2.15 -8.48 -18.35
CA ASP A 66 -1.15 -7.62 -17.70
C ASP A 66 -1.27 -6.17 -18.19
N GLN A 67 -1.78 -5.31 -17.33
CA GLN A 67 -1.86 -3.86 -17.54
C GLN A 67 -0.79 -3.10 -16.73
N SER A 68 0.39 -3.71 -16.51
CA SER A 68 1.46 -3.17 -15.66
C SER A 68 2.03 -1.85 -16.14
N GLU A 69 1.88 -1.51 -17.42
CA GLU A 69 2.33 -0.23 -17.96
C GLU A 69 1.55 0.95 -17.34
N ASN A 70 2.29 1.95 -16.88
CA ASN A 70 1.70 3.16 -16.31
C ASN A 70 0.89 3.92 -17.38
N ILE A 71 -0.42 4.09 -17.16
CA ILE A 71 -1.35 4.73 -18.10
C ILE A 71 -0.90 6.14 -18.53
N VAL A 72 -0.24 6.88 -17.63
CA VAL A 72 0.18 8.26 -17.92
C VAL A 72 1.27 8.30 -19.01
N ASN A 73 2.12 7.28 -19.05
CA ASN A 73 3.26 7.21 -19.97
C ASN A 73 2.92 6.53 -21.31
N ARG A 74 1.73 5.93 -21.45
CA ARG A 74 1.32 5.26 -22.67
C ARG A 74 1.07 6.26 -23.80
N THR A 75 1.51 5.92 -25.00
CA THR A 75 1.17 6.69 -26.21
C THR A 75 -0.27 6.39 -26.63
N PRO A 76 -0.95 7.27 -27.40
CA PRO A 76 -2.30 7.01 -27.88
C PRO A 76 -2.42 5.71 -28.71
N VAL A 77 -1.40 5.39 -29.50
CA VAL A 77 -1.36 4.15 -30.29
C VAL A 77 -1.30 2.92 -29.37
N ARG A 78 -0.51 3.00 -28.31
CA ARG A 78 -0.37 1.92 -27.33
C ARG A 78 -1.67 1.71 -26.54
N GLU A 79 -2.42 2.79 -26.25
CA GLU A 79 -3.75 2.66 -25.61
C GLU A 79 -4.75 1.90 -26.48
N VAL A 80 -4.81 2.22 -27.78
CA VAL A 80 -5.67 1.48 -28.72
C VAL A 80 -5.25 0.01 -28.81
N GLU A 81 -3.95 -0.27 -28.89
CA GLU A 81 -3.43 -1.64 -28.92
C GLU A 81 -3.85 -2.43 -27.67
N ILE A 82 -3.71 -1.83 -26.46
CA ILE A 82 -4.11 -2.44 -25.19
C ILE A 82 -5.63 -2.71 -25.18
N ALA A 83 -6.44 -1.72 -25.59
CA ALA A 83 -7.89 -1.86 -25.66
C ALA A 83 -8.32 -2.99 -26.61
N VAL A 84 -7.69 -3.09 -27.79
CA VAL A 84 -7.96 -4.16 -28.76
C VAL A 84 -7.60 -5.53 -28.19
N ARG A 85 -6.41 -5.67 -27.61
CA ARG A 85 -5.95 -6.94 -27.01
C ARG A 85 -6.81 -7.36 -25.84
N PHE A 86 -7.20 -6.41 -24.98
CA PHE A 86 -8.07 -6.66 -23.83
C PHE A 86 -9.45 -7.15 -24.28
N ASN A 87 -10.09 -6.44 -25.21
CA ASN A 87 -11.41 -6.79 -25.73
C ASN A 87 -11.40 -8.09 -26.54
N PHE A 88 -10.31 -8.40 -27.23
CA PHE A 88 -10.14 -9.70 -27.89
C PHE A 88 -10.14 -10.85 -26.86
N LEU A 89 -9.36 -10.72 -25.79
CA LEU A 89 -9.30 -11.72 -24.73
C LEU A 89 -10.63 -11.82 -23.97
N LEU A 90 -11.27 -10.69 -23.67
CA LEU A 90 -12.59 -10.62 -23.06
C LEU A 90 -13.63 -11.40 -23.88
N THR A 91 -13.67 -11.16 -25.20
CA THR A 91 -14.60 -11.84 -26.11
C THR A 91 -14.36 -13.34 -26.14
N LEU A 92 -13.09 -13.78 -26.12
CA LEU A 92 -12.74 -15.19 -26.13
C LEU A 92 -13.18 -15.88 -24.82
N ILE A 93 -12.96 -15.24 -23.66
CA ILE A 93 -13.38 -15.76 -22.36
C ILE A 93 -14.91 -15.77 -22.25
N ASP A 94 -15.59 -14.69 -22.69
CA ASP A 94 -17.03 -14.59 -22.68
C ASP A 94 -17.67 -15.67 -23.58
N ALA A 95 -17.17 -15.85 -24.79
CA ALA A 95 -17.63 -16.90 -25.69
C ALA A 95 -17.44 -18.31 -25.06
N ALA A 96 -16.36 -18.55 -24.35
CA ALA A 96 -16.14 -19.80 -23.64
C ALA A 96 -17.16 -19.99 -22.48
N CYS A 97 -17.44 -18.93 -21.71
CA CYS A 97 -18.45 -18.95 -20.65
C CYS A 97 -19.86 -19.23 -21.21
N LEU A 98 -20.24 -18.55 -22.29
CA LEU A 98 -21.52 -18.75 -22.98
C LEU A 98 -21.65 -20.18 -23.54
N ALA A 99 -20.57 -20.73 -24.11
CA ALA A 99 -20.57 -22.11 -24.61
C ALA A 99 -20.74 -23.14 -23.50
N LEU A 100 -20.10 -22.93 -22.34
CA LEU A 100 -20.18 -23.82 -21.17
C LEU A 100 -21.57 -23.79 -20.51
N THR A 101 -22.17 -22.62 -20.40
CA THR A 101 -23.47 -22.42 -19.74
C THR A 101 -24.66 -22.71 -20.66
N LYS A 102 -24.42 -22.83 -21.99
CA LYS A 102 -25.47 -22.92 -23.03
C LYS A 102 -26.45 -21.75 -23.00
N ALA A 103 -25.97 -20.57 -22.56
CA ALA A 103 -26.78 -19.40 -22.39
C ALA A 103 -27.38 -18.90 -23.72
N PRO A 104 -28.64 -18.41 -23.77
CA PRO A 104 -29.39 -18.08 -24.99
C PRO A 104 -28.77 -16.93 -25.78
N MET A 105 -27.79 -16.18 -25.21
CA MET A 105 -27.12 -15.06 -25.89
C MET A 105 -26.26 -15.45 -27.10
N LEU A 106 -25.89 -16.73 -27.22
CA LEU A 106 -25.26 -17.27 -28.45
C LEU A 106 -26.12 -17.06 -29.71
N HIS A 107 -27.41 -16.78 -29.56
CA HIS A 107 -28.32 -16.52 -30.66
C HIS A 107 -28.17 -15.11 -31.27
N SER A 108 -27.59 -14.12 -30.53
CA SER A 108 -27.32 -12.77 -31.04
C SER A 108 -25.87 -12.57 -31.46
N ARG A 109 -25.47 -13.09 -32.61
CA ARG A 109 -24.12 -12.91 -33.19
C ARG A 109 -23.71 -11.43 -33.29
N TYR A 110 -24.69 -10.55 -33.48
CA TYR A 110 -24.46 -9.11 -33.59
C TYR A 110 -24.00 -8.50 -32.26
N PHE A 111 -24.60 -8.92 -31.16
CA PHE A 111 -24.26 -8.41 -29.83
C PHE A 111 -22.82 -8.79 -29.46
N LEU A 112 -22.45 -10.05 -29.72
CA LEU A 112 -21.11 -10.59 -29.43
C LEU A 112 -20.00 -9.84 -30.21
N VAL A 113 -20.32 -9.28 -31.38
CA VAL A 113 -19.39 -8.49 -32.20
C VAL A 113 -19.43 -7.02 -31.86
N PHE A 114 -20.62 -6.44 -31.64
CA PHE A 114 -20.73 -4.99 -31.42
C PHE A 114 -20.23 -4.55 -30.05
N VAL A 115 -20.43 -5.33 -28.98
CA VAL A 115 -19.94 -4.98 -27.64
C VAL A 115 -18.43 -4.72 -27.64
N PRO A 116 -17.57 -5.68 -28.05
CA PRO A 116 -16.12 -5.45 -28.01
C PRO A 116 -15.66 -4.36 -28.98
N VAL A 117 -16.28 -4.22 -30.15
CA VAL A 117 -15.91 -3.17 -31.11
C VAL A 117 -16.24 -1.79 -30.54
N ILE A 118 -17.41 -1.61 -29.97
CA ILE A 118 -17.81 -0.34 -29.35
C ILE A 118 -16.94 -0.07 -28.14
N ASP A 119 -16.67 -1.11 -27.33
CA ASP A 119 -15.89 -0.95 -26.10
C ASP A 119 -14.43 -0.51 -26.37
N VAL A 120 -13.80 -0.93 -27.45
CA VAL A 120 -12.47 -0.42 -27.81
C VAL A 120 -12.48 1.12 -27.93
N PHE A 121 -13.50 1.71 -28.55
CA PHE A 121 -13.60 3.17 -28.68
C PHE A 121 -13.94 3.85 -27.37
N VAL A 122 -14.92 3.32 -26.64
CA VAL A 122 -15.38 3.87 -25.36
C VAL A 122 -14.25 3.78 -24.32
N MET A 123 -13.60 2.63 -24.20
CA MET A 123 -12.47 2.40 -23.31
C MET A 123 -11.29 3.34 -23.61
N THR A 124 -10.91 3.46 -24.88
CA THR A 124 -9.83 4.37 -25.28
C THR A 124 -10.16 5.84 -24.94
N GLY A 125 -11.40 6.27 -25.17
CA GLY A 125 -11.87 7.60 -24.79
C GLY A 125 -11.89 7.80 -23.27
N ALA A 126 -12.35 6.82 -22.52
CA ALA A 126 -12.38 6.84 -21.06
C ALA A 126 -10.96 6.90 -20.45
N HIS A 127 -10.02 6.15 -21.01
CA HIS A 127 -8.59 6.20 -20.62
C HIS A 127 -7.98 7.58 -20.89
N ALA A 128 -8.32 8.24 -21.99
CA ALA A 128 -7.85 9.60 -22.28
C ALA A 128 -8.36 10.62 -21.24
N VAL A 129 -9.62 10.47 -20.79
CA VAL A 129 -10.20 11.28 -19.73
C VAL A 129 -9.52 10.98 -18.38
N LEU A 130 -9.35 9.70 -18.04
CA LEU A 130 -8.66 9.28 -16.83
C LEU A 130 -7.24 9.84 -16.77
N LYS A 131 -6.49 9.76 -17.88
CA LYS A 131 -5.15 10.32 -17.99
C LYS A 131 -5.12 11.81 -17.66
N LYS A 132 -6.06 12.60 -18.20
CA LYS A 132 -6.18 14.03 -17.87
C LYS A 132 -6.51 14.24 -16.38
N MET A 133 -7.38 13.44 -15.81
CA MET A 133 -7.75 13.52 -14.39
C MET A 133 -6.57 13.20 -13.48
N LEU A 134 -5.80 12.17 -13.80
CA LEU A 134 -4.64 11.74 -13.00
C LEU A 134 -3.50 12.78 -13.02
N VAL A 135 -3.33 13.51 -14.11
CA VAL A 135 -2.32 14.59 -14.23
C VAL A 135 -2.78 15.87 -13.53
N CYS A 136 -4.07 16.02 -13.24
CA CYS A 136 -4.59 17.22 -12.59
C CYS A 136 -4.14 17.33 -11.13
N SER A 137 -3.59 18.51 -10.75
CA SER A 137 -2.97 18.84 -9.44
C SER A 137 -3.79 18.48 -8.17
N ARG A 138 -5.11 18.32 -8.28
CA ARG A 138 -5.97 17.98 -7.13
C ARG A 138 -5.80 16.54 -6.65
N TYR A 139 -5.39 15.62 -7.52
CA TYR A 139 -5.22 14.19 -7.19
C TYR A 139 -3.79 13.83 -6.77
N THR A 140 -2.82 14.72 -6.99
CA THR A 140 -1.40 14.45 -6.70
C THR A 140 -1.04 14.60 -5.23
N LYS A 141 -1.71 15.49 -4.49
CA LYS A 141 -1.42 15.71 -3.06
C LYS A 141 -1.87 14.53 -2.19
N GLY A 142 -0.92 13.79 -1.64
CA GLY A 142 -1.15 12.67 -0.71
C GLY A 142 -0.91 11.26 -1.30
N ILE A 143 -0.64 11.17 -2.60
CA ILE A 143 -0.34 9.91 -3.32
C ILE A 143 1.14 9.81 -3.67
N GLN A 144 1.87 10.92 -3.55
CA GLN A 144 3.28 11.01 -3.90
C GLN A 144 4.15 10.18 -2.96
N SER A 145 5.14 9.47 -3.53
CA SER A 145 6.22 8.86 -2.77
C SER A 145 7.10 9.96 -2.21
N LEU A 146 7.43 9.86 -0.92
CA LEU A 146 8.34 10.79 -0.26
C LEU A 146 9.78 10.34 -0.54
N VAL A 147 10.52 11.19 -1.25
CA VAL A 147 11.87 10.88 -1.71
C VAL A 147 12.89 11.72 -0.94
N GLY A 148 13.91 11.04 -0.39
CA GLY A 148 15.12 11.67 0.07
C GLY A 148 16.19 11.59 -1.02
N VAL A 149 16.97 12.64 -1.21
CA VAL A 149 18.07 12.64 -2.19
C VAL A 149 19.40 12.80 -1.45
N VAL A 150 20.33 11.90 -1.74
CA VAL A 150 21.70 11.94 -1.23
C VAL A 150 22.64 12.10 -2.43
N THR A 151 23.32 13.22 -2.52
CA THR A 151 24.12 13.58 -3.70
C THR A 151 25.22 14.58 -3.37
N THR A 152 26.01 14.94 -4.38
CA THR A 152 27.00 16.04 -4.32
C THR A 152 26.34 17.38 -4.67
N GLN A 153 26.99 18.49 -4.32
CA GLN A 153 26.44 19.82 -4.59
C GLN A 153 26.28 20.09 -6.10
N GLU A 154 27.16 19.56 -6.94
CA GLU A 154 27.11 19.72 -8.39
C GLU A 154 25.90 19.00 -9.04
N ASN A 155 25.55 17.82 -8.54
CA ASN A 155 24.50 16.98 -9.11
C ASN A 155 23.11 17.25 -8.53
N ALA A 156 23.00 18.05 -7.46
CA ALA A 156 21.75 18.29 -6.76
C ALA A 156 20.67 18.93 -7.67
N SER A 157 21.01 20.03 -8.35
CA SER A 157 20.05 20.77 -9.18
C SER A 157 19.53 19.95 -10.38
N PRO A 158 20.39 19.28 -11.19
CA PRO A 158 19.92 18.41 -12.27
C PRO A 158 19.01 17.28 -11.81
N ILE A 159 19.31 16.64 -10.70
CA ILE A 159 18.50 15.54 -10.13
C ILE A 159 17.14 16.07 -9.68
N LEU A 160 17.13 17.23 -9.00
CA LEU A 160 15.88 17.84 -8.55
C LEU A 160 14.97 18.24 -9.71
N GLU A 161 15.52 18.77 -10.80
CA GLU A 161 14.74 19.10 -12.00
C GLU A 161 14.11 17.85 -12.61
N GLU A 162 14.84 16.74 -12.70
CA GLU A 162 14.32 15.48 -13.22
C GLU A 162 13.28 14.85 -12.29
N LEU A 163 13.53 14.83 -10.99
CA LEU A 163 12.56 14.30 -10.01
C LEU A 163 11.30 15.15 -9.94
N LYS A 164 11.37 16.47 -10.15
CA LYS A 164 10.19 17.35 -10.21
C LYS A 164 9.32 17.11 -11.44
N LYS A 165 9.88 16.65 -12.57
CA LYS A 165 9.11 16.23 -13.75
C LYS A 165 8.26 14.99 -13.45
N ASP A 166 8.68 14.15 -12.51
CA ASP A 166 7.89 13.01 -12.07
C ASP A 166 6.91 13.43 -10.97
N TRP A 167 5.69 13.75 -11.38
CA TRP A 167 4.61 14.15 -10.48
C TRP A 167 4.25 13.11 -9.40
N SER A 168 4.74 11.87 -9.51
CA SER A 168 4.55 10.80 -8.53
C SER A 168 5.46 10.92 -7.32
N LYS A 169 6.52 11.70 -7.43
CA LYS A 169 7.56 11.85 -6.43
C LYS A 169 7.49 13.23 -5.78
N ARG A 170 7.75 13.27 -4.50
CA ARG A 170 7.91 14.51 -3.75
C ARG A 170 9.22 14.45 -3.00
N VAL A 171 10.18 15.25 -3.41
CA VAL A 171 11.44 15.40 -2.69
C VAL A 171 11.15 16.14 -1.39
N THR A 172 11.51 15.53 -0.25
CA THR A 172 11.25 16.05 1.09
C THR A 172 12.47 16.67 1.73
N GLY A 173 13.67 16.29 1.28
CA GLY A 173 14.93 16.82 1.79
C GLY A 173 16.13 16.32 0.97
N LEU A 174 17.24 17.01 1.16
CA LEU A 174 18.53 16.74 0.53
C LEU A 174 19.57 16.42 1.59
N ALA A 175 20.39 15.43 1.33
CA ALA A 175 21.67 15.27 1.98
C ALA A 175 22.78 15.58 0.96
N ILE A 176 23.51 16.65 1.20
CA ILE A 176 24.65 17.03 0.37
C ILE A 176 25.93 16.58 1.08
N LEU A 177 26.61 15.58 0.52
CA LEU A 177 27.73 14.91 1.18
C LEU A 177 28.88 15.87 1.51
N GLU A 178 29.11 16.88 0.70
CA GLU A 178 30.18 17.87 0.82
C GLU A 178 29.77 19.13 1.58
N ALA A 179 28.50 19.20 2.08
CA ALA A 179 28.01 20.41 2.71
C ALA A 179 28.72 20.70 4.04
N ALA A 180 29.21 21.92 4.18
CA ALA A 180 29.72 22.41 5.45
C ALA A 180 28.59 22.59 6.47
N PRO A 181 28.84 22.48 7.79
CA PRO A 181 27.81 22.65 8.82
C PRO A 181 27.02 23.96 8.72
N GLY A 182 27.58 25.02 8.18
CA GLY A 182 26.94 26.32 7.96
C GLY A 182 25.97 26.35 6.75
N GLN A 183 25.97 25.33 5.89
CA GLN A 183 25.10 25.20 4.73
C GLN A 183 23.86 24.35 5.04
N LEU A 184 23.81 23.71 6.20
CA LEU A 184 22.64 22.97 6.64
C LEU A 184 21.44 23.93 6.78
N HIS A 185 20.27 23.44 6.38
CA HIS A 185 19.00 24.18 6.35
C HIS A 185 18.90 25.27 5.27
N THR A 186 19.91 25.44 4.41
CA THR A 186 19.75 26.23 3.18
C THR A 186 18.93 25.43 2.14
N GLU A 187 18.44 26.10 1.11
CA GLU A 187 17.59 25.49 0.09
C GLU A 187 18.29 25.49 -1.27
N ILE A 188 18.20 24.34 -1.98
CA ILE A 188 18.52 24.22 -3.40
C ILE A 188 17.22 23.94 -4.14
N ASP A 189 16.85 24.77 -5.10
CA ASP A 189 15.62 24.64 -5.89
C ASP A 189 14.33 24.46 -5.05
N GLY A 190 14.27 25.08 -3.86
CA GLY A 190 13.14 24.99 -2.96
C GLY A 190 13.07 23.70 -2.13
N VAL A 191 14.15 22.92 -2.07
CA VAL A 191 14.31 21.76 -1.20
C VAL A 191 15.42 22.03 -0.19
N LYS A 192 15.15 21.74 1.09
CA LYS A 192 16.08 21.99 2.19
C LYS A 192 17.21 20.96 2.22
N ILE A 193 18.41 21.44 2.53
CA ILE A 193 19.54 20.60 2.88
C ILE A 193 19.40 20.20 4.35
N GLU A 194 19.02 18.95 4.60
CA GLU A 194 18.74 18.43 5.95
C GLU A 194 19.98 17.75 6.56
N ALA A 195 20.91 17.29 5.74
CA ALA A 195 22.05 16.50 6.19
C ALA A 195 23.30 16.69 5.31
N ASN A 196 24.46 16.35 5.90
CA ASN A 196 25.73 16.19 5.21
C ASN A 196 26.24 14.75 5.38
N PHE A 197 27.50 14.46 5.00
CA PHE A 197 28.07 13.12 5.12
C PHE A 197 28.06 12.57 6.56
N ASP A 198 28.26 13.40 7.55
CA ASP A 198 28.39 12.95 8.95
C ASP A 198 27.05 12.51 9.56
N ASN A 199 25.92 13.07 9.10
CA ASN A 199 24.63 12.89 9.73
C ASN A 199 23.49 12.45 8.78
N PHE A 200 23.78 12.13 7.49
CA PHE A 200 22.72 11.75 6.54
C PHE A 200 22.00 10.45 6.93
N MET A 201 22.70 9.50 7.56
CA MET A 201 22.07 8.27 8.03
C MET A 201 21.12 8.55 9.20
N ASP A 202 21.48 9.44 10.11
CA ASP A 202 20.59 9.83 11.20
C ASP A 202 19.35 10.57 10.70
N TRP A 203 19.53 11.40 9.68
CA TRP A 203 18.42 12.02 8.98
C TRP A 203 17.52 10.96 8.31
N LEU A 204 18.08 10.00 7.58
CA LEU A 204 17.31 8.92 6.96
C LEU A 204 16.57 8.05 7.97
N ARG A 205 17.16 7.84 9.15
CA ARG A 205 16.49 7.11 10.24
C ARG A 205 15.27 7.86 10.81
N GLN A 206 15.32 9.18 10.84
CA GLN A 206 14.27 10.01 11.43
C GLN A 206 13.22 10.47 10.41
N ALA A 207 13.58 10.60 9.15
CA ALA A 207 12.70 11.04 8.09
C ALA A 207 11.67 9.97 7.70
N ALA A 208 10.46 10.40 7.39
CA ALA A 208 9.41 9.54 6.85
C ALA A 208 9.54 9.44 5.33
N LEU A 209 10.46 8.59 4.86
CA LEU A 209 10.74 8.39 3.45
C LEU A 209 10.17 7.07 2.93
N ASP A 210 9.79 7.06 1.66
CA ASP A 210 9.44 5.84 0.92
C ASP A 210 10.62 5.38 0.08
N GLU A 211 11.34 6.34 -0.52
CA GLU A 211 12.41 6.10 -1.48
C GLU A 211 13.60 7.00 -1.16
N VAL A 212 14.81 6.51 -1.41
CA VAL A 212 16.05 7.29 -1.35
C VAL A 212 16.74 7.23 -2.70
N TYR A 213 17.10 8.38 -3.22
CA TYR A 213 17.86 8.52 -4.45
C TYR A 213 19.31 8.86 -4.14
N LEU A 214 20.21 7.95 -4.51
CA LEU A 214 21.65 8.05 -4.28
C LEU A 214 22.36 8.34 -5.61
N ASP A 215 23.02 9.48 -5.70
CA ASP A 215 23.90 9.82 -6.82
C ASP A 215 25.24 10.35 -6.27
N ILE A 216 26.23 9.47 -6.24
CA ILE A 216 27.51 9.70 -5.61
C ILE A 216 28.60 9.55 -6.65
N ALA A 217 29.65 10.36 -6.55
CA ALA A 217 30.80 10.28 -7.43
C ALA A 217 31.49 8.90 -7.30
N GLN A 218 32.01 8.40 -8.41
CA GLN A 218 32.60 7.06 -8.56
C GLN A 218 33.75 6.72 -7.57
N GLU A 219 34.43 7.74 -7.07
CA GLU A 219 35.54 7.59 -6.09
C GLU A 219 35.06 7.21 -4.67
N SER A 220 33.76 7.36 -4.40
CA SER A 220 33.18 7.10 -3.08
C SER A 220 32.38 5.77 -3.04
N GLU A 221 32.28 5.01 -4.13
CA GLU A 221 31.44 3.81 -4.23
C GLU A 221 31.82 2.71 -3.23
N GLU A 222 33.11 2.46 -3.02
CA GLU A 222 33.59 1.44 -2.08
C GLU A 222 33.20 1.72 -0.63
N ASN A 223 33.12 2.99 -0.25
CA ASN A 223 32.77 3.40 1.10
C ASN A 223 31.25 3.43 1.37
N MET A 224 30.43 3.26 0.35
CA MET A 224 28.97 3.36 0.49
C MET A 224 28.26 2.02 0.71
N LEU A 225 28.95 0.91 0.53
CA LEU A 225 28.36 -0.42 0.67
C LEU A 225 27.69 -0.65 2.05
N PRO A 226 28.35 -0.30 3.19
CA PRO A 226 27.74 -0.46 4.51
C PRO A 226 26.45 0.38 4.69
N TYR A 227 26.43 1.57 4.11
CA TYR A 227 25.24 2.44 4.16
C TYR A 227 24.10 1.91 3.31
N LEU A 228 24.39 1.28 2.17
CA LEU A 228 23.38 0.61 1.36
C LEU A 228 22.73 -0.56 2.10
N GLU A 229 23.55 -1.39 2.77
CA GLU A 229 23.07 -2.49 3.60
C GLU A 229 22.18 -1.98 4.74
N GLU A 230 22.56 -0.88 5.37
CA GLU A 230 21.77 -0.27 6.43
C GLU A 230 20.46 0.31 5.92
N MET A 231 20.44 1.02 4.78
CA MET A 231 19.22 1.51 4.14
C MET A 231 18.29 0.36 3.73
N GLU A 232 18.85 -0.74 3.21
CA GLU A 232 18.08 -1.95 2.91
C GLU A 232 17.46 -2.54 4.18
N SER A 233 18.22 -2.59 5.27
CA SER A 233 17.73 -3.06 6.57
C SER A 233 16.58 -2.20 7.12
N MET A 234 16.55 -0.90 6.80
CA MET A 234 15.44 0.00 7.15
C MET A 234 14.18 -0.22 6.31
N GLY A 235 14.25 -1.03 5.24
CA GLY A 235 13.12 -1.25 4.34
C GLY A 235 12.85 -0.09 3.37
N LEU A 236 13.82 0.79 3.15
CA LEU A 236 13.74 1.86 2.17
C LEU A 236 13.97 1.32 0.76
N THR A 237 13.29 1.90 -0.23
CA THR A 237 13.62 1.65 -1.63
C THR A 237 14.76 2.56 -2.03
N VAL A 238 15.90 1.98 -2.36
CA VAL A 238 17.10 2.74 -2.73
C VAL A 238 17.27 2.71 -4.25
N HIS A 239 17.36 3.90 -4.86
CA HIS A 239 17.69 4.11 -6.25
C HIS A 239 19.15 4.58 -6.32
N PHE A 240 20.02 3.67 -6.66
CA PHE A 240 21.44 3.99 -6.76
C PHE A 240 21.84 4.21 -8.22
N ARG A 241 22.29 5.43 -8.52
CA ARG A 241 22.80 5.77 -9.85
C ARG A 241 24.23 5.28 -10.00
N LEU A 242 24.45 4.44 -11.00
CA LEU A 242 25.76 3.92 -11.36
C LEU A 242 26.17 4.54 -12.70
N PRO A 243 27.05 5.55 -12.72
CA PRO A 243 27.49 6.20 -13.98
C PRO A 243 28.14 5.23 -14.97
N VAL A 244 28.71 4.13 -14.47
CA VAL A 244 29.25 3.06 -15.31
C VAL A 244 28.19 2.40 -16.18
N LEU A 245 26.96 2.29 -15.69
CA LEU A 245 25.84 1.72 -16.47
C LEU A 245 25.42 2.62 -17.62
N ASP A 246 25.49 3.95 -17.45
CA ASP A 246 25.23 4.92 -18.51
C ASP A 246 26.26 4.78 -19.66
N ARG A 247 27.52 4.45 -19.30
CA ARG A 247 28.59 4.17 -20.27
C ARG A 247 28.39 2.83 -20.98
N ILE A 248 27.99 1.79 -20.24
CA ILE A 248 27.72 0.46 -20.80
C ILE A 248 26.53 0.52 -21.75
N GLU A 249 25.44 1.23 -21.41
CA GLU A 249 24.30 1.39 -22.29
C GLU A 249 24.68 2.09 -23.58
N LYS A 250 25.48 3.16 -23.52
CA LYS A 250 26.00 3.84 -24.70
C LYS A 250 26.92 2.98 -25.55
N ALA A 251 27.69 2.07 -24.92
CA ALA A 251 28.58 1.14 -25.62
C ALA A 251 27.83 -0.11 -26.15
N CYS A 252 26.73 -0.52 -25.52
CA CYS A 252 25.92 -1.70 -25.90
C CYS A 252 24.78 -1.40 -26.87
N CYS A 253 24.60 -0.16 -27.32
CA CYS A 253 23.70 0.15 -28.42
C CYS A 253 24.13 -0.46 -29.79
N ASP A 254 25.26 -1.17 -29.83
CA ASP A 254 25.63 -2.10 -30.88
C ASP A 254 25.02 -3.48 -30.59
N GLU A 255 24.17 -3.95 -31.49
CA GLU A 255 23.12 -4.99 -31.42
C GLU A 255 23.49 -6.42 -30.98
N THR A 256 24.62 -6.68 -30.29
CA THR A 256 25.10 -8.08 -30.14
C THR A 256 25.34 -8.60 -28.72
N SER A 257 25.10 -7.85 -27.65
CA SER A 257 25.41 -8.35 -26.30
C SER A 257 24.32 -8.11 -25.27
N ALA A 258 23.40 -9.07 -25.12
CA ALA A 258 22.37 -9.06 -24.07
C ALA A 258 22.96 -9.58 -22.74
N VAL A 259 23.48 -8.72 -21.88
CA VAL A 259 23.78 -9.04 -20.48
C VAL A 259 22.48 -8.87 -19.67
N ARG A 260 21.85 -9.97 -19.31
CA ARG A 260 20.70 -10.00 -18.38
C ARG A 260 21.21 -9.91 -16.95
N ILE A 261 21.15 -8.71 -16.35
CA ILE A 261 21.30 -8.55 -14.91
C ILE A 261 19.94 -8.78 -14.28
N SER A 262 19.83 -9.71 -13.35
CA SER A 262 18.57 -10.16 -12.71
C SER A 262 18.01 -9.18 -11.66
N ARG A 263 18.50 -7.95 -11.59
CA ARG A 263 17.99 -6.82 -10.79
C ARG A 263 17.42 -5.79 -11.74
N GLU A 264 16.25 -5.22 -11.42
CA GLU A 264 15.60 -4.29 -12.33
C GLU A 264 16.47 -3.04 -12.54
N LEU A 265 17.03 -2.93 -13.74
CA LEU A 265 17.58 -1.69 -14.26
C LEU A 265 16.41 -0.83 -14.67
N SER A 266 16.19 0.27 -13.97
CA SER A 266 15.15 1.23 -14.32
C SER A 266 15.78 2.57 -14.70
N ARG A 267 15.11 3.32 -15.58
CA ARG A 267 15.49 4.69 -15.91
C ARG A 267 14.76 5.63 -14.97
N CYS A 268 15.50 6.39 -14.16
CA CYS A 268 14.93 7.35 -13.24
C CYS A 268 15.80 8.60 -13.21
N ALA A 269 15.20 9.79 -13.15
CA ALA A 269 15.88 11.08 -13.11
C ALA A 269 16.97 11.25 -14.16
N GLY A 270 16.69 10.82 -15.42
CA GLY A 270 17.60 10.97 -16.55
C GLY A 270 18.78 10.00 -16.61
N GLY A 271 18.93 9.07 -15.65
CA GLY A 271 20.01 8.08 -15.59
C GLY A 271 19.54 6.64 -15.42
N ASN A 272 20.42 5.68 -15.67
CA ASN A 272 20.19 4.28 -15.36
C ASN A 272 20.44 4.03 -13.88
N VAL A 273 19.46 3.45 -13.19
CA VAL A 273 19.52 3.17 -11.76
C VAL A 273 19.29 1.69 -11.50
N VAL A 274 19.98 1.15 -10.52
CA VAL A 274 19.67 -0.15 -9.94
C VAL A 274 18.75 0.07 -8.76
N THR A 275 17.52 -0.46 -8.84
CA THR A 275 16.56 -0.38 -7.74
C THR A 275 16.71 -1.62 -6.87
N MET A 276 17.02 -1.41 -5.59
CA MET A 276 17.02 -2.43 -4.55
C MET A 276 15.82 -2.19 -3.63
N GLY A 277 15.01 -3.21 -3.43
CA GLY A 277 13.85 -3.12 -2.55
C GLY A 277 13.63 -4.41 -1.77
N THR A 278 13.20 -4.30 -0.52
CA THR A 278 13.09 -5.44 0.40
C THR A 278 11.82 -6.26 0.24
N VAL A 279 10.75 -5.74 -0.34
CA VAL A 279 9.47 -6.48 -0.50
C VAL A 279 8.77 -6.05 -1.79
N GLU A 280 8.85 -6.87 -2.80
CA GLU A 280 8.03 -6.76 -4.01
C GLU A 280 6.75 -7.58 -3.86
N LEU A 281 5.72 -6.97 -3.27
CA LEU A 281 4.39 -7.54 -3.35
C LEU A 281 3.85 -7.34 -4.78
N LYS A 282 3.53 -8.42 -5.46
CA LYS A 282 2.85 -8.36 -6.77
C LYS A 282 1.56 -7.55 -6.63
N LEU A 283 1.22 -6.77 -7.64
CA LEU A 283 0.02 -5.92 -7.61
C LEU A 283 -1.24 -6.71 -7.27
N ARG A 284 -1.40 -7.89 -7.87
CA ARG A 284 -2.49 -8.82 -7.58
C ARG A 284 -2.63 -9.07 -6.08
N ASP A 285 -1.52 -9.34 -5.41
CA ASP A 285 -1.50 -9.70 -4.00
C ASP A 285 -1.87 -8.49 -3.12
N GLN A 286 -1.46 -7.29 -3.54
CA GLN A 286 -1.85 -6.05 -2.85
C GLN A 286 -3.34 -5.73 -3.01
N VAL A 287 -3.90 -5.95 -4.21
CA VAL A 287 -5.34 -5.79 -4.46
C VAL A 287 -6.12 -6.81 -3.63
N LEU A 288 -5.73 -8.09 -3.66
CA LEU A 288 -6.36 -9.14 -2.86
C LEU A 288 -6.33 -8.81 -1.37
N LYS A 289 -5.15 -8.39 -0.85
CA LYS A 289 -5.02 -7.96 0.55
C LYS A 289 -5.95 -6.80 0.88
N ARG A 290 -6.02 -5.77 0.02
CA ARG A 290 -6.89 -4.62 0.27
C ARG A 290 -8.37 -4.98 0.20
N THR A 291 -8.76 -5.85 -0.73
CA THR A 291 -10.13 -6.37 -0.82
C THR A 291 -10.50 -7.12 0.44
N MET A 292 -9.63 -8.01 0.92
CA MET A 292 -9.82 -8.73 2.18
C MET A 292 -9.93 -7.75 3.36
N ASP A 293 -9.08 -6.72 3.43
CA ASP A 293 -9.14 -5.70 4.47
C ASP A 293 -10.47 -4.93 4.46
N ILE A 294 -10.97 -4.56 3.29
CA ILE A 294 -12.25 -3.83 3.16
C ILE A 294 -13.41 -4.73 3.56
N VAL A 295 -13.50 -5.93 3.00
CA VAL A 295 -14.59 -6.86 3.28
C VAL A 295 -14.60 -7.25 4.76
N GLY A 296 -13.47 -7.70 5.30
CA GLY A 296 -13.35 -8.08 6.70
C GLY A 296 -13.50 -6.89 7.66
N GLY A 297 -13.02 -5.71 7.24
CA GLY A 297 -13.20 -4.47 7.99
C GLY A 297 -14.68 -4.05 8.09
N ILE A 298 -15.44 -4.15 7.00
CA ILE A 298 -16.90 -3.88 7.00
C ILE A 298 -17.64 -4.89 7.90
N VAL A 299 -17.36 -6.18 7.76
CA VAL A 299 -17.94 -7.22 8.61
C VAL A 299 -17.58 -6.96 10.08
N GLY A 300 -16.32 -6.63 10.36
CA GLY A 300 -15.85 -6.26 11.69
C GLY A 300 -16.58 -5.02 12.24
N CYS A 301 -16.81 -3.98 11.44
CA CYS A 301 -17.59 -2.81 11.84
C CYS A 301 -19.02 -3.16 12.19
N ILE A 302 -19.70 -3.98 11.37
CA ILE A 302 -21.10 -4.41 11.61
C ILE A 302 -21.22 -5.16 12.94
N ILE A 303 -20.27 -6.04 13.24
CA ILE A 303 -20.24 -6.78 14.52
C ILE A 303 -19.88 -5.86 15.69
N SER A 304 -18.96 -4.92 15.47
CA SER A 304 -18.42 -4.06 16.52
C SER A 304 -19.43 -3.02 17.03
N ILE A 305 -20.26 -2.45 16.15
CA ILE A 305 -21.21 -1.38 16.52
C ILE A 305 -22.14 -1.78 17.67
N PRO A 306 -22.88 -2.91 17.65
CA PRO A 306 -23.74 -3.29 18.75
C PRO A 306 -22.96 -3.60 20.05
N ILE A 307 -21.78 -4.21 19.95
CA ILE A 307 -20.94 -4.51 21.11
C ILE A 307 -20.44 -3.21 21.77
N ILE A 308 -19.97 -2.25 20.96
CA ILE A 308 -19.52 -0.94 21.44
C ILE A 308 -20.69 -0.20 22.09
N ALA A 309 -21.90 -0.22 21.51
CA ALA A 309 -23.07 0.43 22.09
C ALA A 309 -23.44 -0.15 23.46
N LEU A 310 -23.33 -1.45 23.62
CA LEU A 310 -23.63 -2.15 24.87
C LEU A 310 -22.59 -1.83 25.96
N VAL A 311 -21.32 -1.78 25.61
CA VAL A 311 -20.21 -1.50 26.55
C VAL A 311 -20.09 0.00 26.85
N ALA A 312 -20.58 0.87 25.97
CA ALA A 312 -20.51 2.33 26.14
C ALA A 312 -21.20 2.82 27.44
N ILE A 313 -22.29 2.17 27.84
CA ILE A 313 -23.07 2.56 29.01
C ILE A 313 -22.24 2.35 30.30
N PRO A 314 -21.80 1.13 30.65
CA PRO A 314 -21.03 0.93 31.88
C PRO A 314 -19.68 1.70 31.86
N LEU A 315 -19.08 1.87 30.71
CA LEU A 315 -17.82 2.60 30.58
C LEU A 315 -17.98 4.11 30.87
N LYS A 316 -19.07 4.73 30.43
CA LYS A 316 -19.37 6.12 30.73
C LYS A 316 -19.80 6.33 32.18
N LEU A 317 -20.46 5.36 32.79
CA LEU A 317 -20.85 5.41 34.20
C LEU A 317 -19.66 5.33 35.14
N GLU A 318 -18.66 4.48 34.80
CA GLU A 318 -17.45 4.32 35.63
C GLU A 318 -16.49 5.52 35.47
N SER A 319 -16.31 6.01 34.25
CA SER A 319 -15.35 7.09 33.95
C SER A 319 -15.95 8.10 32.98
N PRO A 320 -16.39 9.30 33.46
CA PRO A 320 -16.94 10.34 32.61
C PRO A 320 -15.88 10.86 31.61
N GLY A 321 -16.31 11.09 30.34
CA GLY A 321 -15.44 11.58 29.27
C GLY A 321 -15.69 10.91 27.91
N PRO A 322 -14.80 11.10 26.90
CA PRO A 322 -14.98 10.55 25.54
C PRO A 322 -14.90 9.04 25.55
N LEU A 323 -15.79 8.38 24.80
CA LEU A 323 -15.85 6.92 24.68
C LEU A 323 -14.63 6.38 23.91
N ILE A 324 -14.25 7.07 22.83
CA ILE A 324 -13.16 6.67 21.95
C ILE A 324 -11.91 7.45 22.32
N PHE A 325 -10.86 6.73 22.59
CA PHE A 325 -9.51 7.25 22.80
C PHE A 325 -8.76 7.23 21.45
N LYS A 326 -8.14 8.35 21.13
CA LYS A 326 -7.31 8.52 19.94
C LYS A 326 -5.86 8.61 20.35
N GLN A 327 -5.01 7.76 19.78
CA GLN A 327 -3.59 7.79 20.05
C GLN A 327 -2.80 7.92 18.75
N ARG A 328 -1.77 8.77 18.77
CA ARG A 328 -0.82 8.87 17.65
C ARG A 328 0.08 7.63 17.64
N ARG A 329 0.17 7.01 16.50
CA ARG A 329 1.02 5.83 16.26
C ARG A 329 1.79 6.01 14.96
N VAL A 330 2.88 5.26 14.85
CA VAL A 330 3.69 5.24 13.64
C VAL A 330 3.25 4.04 12.78
N GLY A 331 2.92 4.31 11.54
CA GLY A 331 2.51 3.33 10.55
C GLY A 331 3.59 3.08 9.51
N ARG A 332 3.17 2.65 8.33
CA ARG A 332 4.06 2.29 7.24
C ARG A 332 5.03 3.41 6.90
N ASN A 333 6.31 3.05 6.77
CA ASN A 333 7.43 3.93 6.40
C ASN A 333 7.53 5.17 7.30
N GLY A 334 7.25 5.04 8.60
CA GLY A 334 7.38 6.14 9.57
C GLY A 334 6.23 7.15 9.57
N ARG A 335 5.17 6.97 8.76
CA ARG A 335 4.04 7.90 8.71
C ARG A 335 3.20 7.84 9.96
N VAL A 336 2.94 8.98 10.57
CA VAL A 336 2.10 9.08 11.77
C VAL A 336 0.62 9.05 11.39
N PHE A 337 -0.14 8.25 12.14
CA PHE A 337 -1.60 8.18 12.01
C PHE A 337 -2.26 8.09 13.39
N TYR A 338 -3.58 8.18 13.43
CA TYR A 338 -4.36 8.00 14.66
C TYR A 338 -4.99 6.61 14.68
N ILE A 339 -4.76 5.88 15.78
CA ILE A 339 -5.47 4.64 16.10
C ILE A 339 -6.64 4.96 17.02
N HIS A 340 -7.75 4.27 16.82
CA HIS A 340 -8.96 4.44 17.62
C HIS A 340 -9.15 3.21 18.52
N LYS A 341 -9.34 3.45 19.83
CA LYS A 341 -9.64 2.41 20.82
C LYS A 341 -10.76 2.86 21.73
N LEU A 342 -11.45 1.92 22.38
CA LEU A 342 -12.30 2.30 23.51
C LEU A 342 -11.42 2.70 24.70
N ARG A 343 -11.85 3.71 25.43
CA ARG A 343 -11.12 4.18 26.60
C ARG A 343 -11.21 3.17 27.73
N SER A 344 -10.13 2.46 28.02
CA SER A 344 -10.02 1.47 29.07
C SER A 344 -9.31 1.97 30.36
N MET A 345 -8.83 3.21 30.32
CA MET A 345 -8.07 3.85 31.40
C MET A 345 -8.73 5.15 31.86
N TYR A 346 -8.36 5.59 33.05
CA TYR A 346 -8.75 6.91 33.59
C TYR A 346 -8.20 8.05 32.71
N VAL A 347 -8.81 9.24 32.82
CA VAL A 347 -8.48 10.40 31.96
C VAL A 347 -7.03 10.87 32.17
N ASP A 348 -6.49 10.71 33.36
CA ASP A 348 -5.12 11.10 33.78
C ASP A 348 -4.04 10.03 33.53
N ALA A 349 -4.40 8.92 32.88
CA ALA A 349 -3.53 7.75 32.68
C ALA A 349 -2.21 8.07 31.96
N GLU A 350 -2.22 9.00 30.99
CA GLU A 350 -1.01 9.37 30.25
C GLU A 350 -0.01 10.14 31.12
N ALA A 351 -0.49 11.00 32.01
CA ALA A 351 0.36 11.73 32.97
C ALA A 351 1.04 10.77 33.95
N ARG A 352 0.31 9.76 34.43
CA ARG A 352 0.83 8.73 35.38
C ARG A 352 1.79 7.73 34.73
N LYS A 353 1.82 7.64 33.39
CA LYS A 353 2.71 6.68 32.67
C LYS A 353 4.17 6.88 33.03
N LYS A 354 4.61 8.15 33.15
CA LYS A 354 6.01 8.48 33.46
C LYS A 354 6.46 7.95 34.81
N GLU A 355 5.57 7.95 35.80
CA GLU A 355 5.86 7.49 37.14
C GLU A 355 5.95 5.95 37.24
N LEU A 356 5.24 5.26 36.31
CA LEU A 356 5.17 3.81 36.26
C LEU A 356 6.23 3.16 35.36
N MET A 357 7.03 3.96 34.64
CA MET A 357 8.08 3.42 33.74
C MET A 357 9.10 2.54 34.44
N ALA A 358 9.39 2.81 35.72
CA ALA A 358 10.29 1.99 36.53
C ALA A 358 9.76 0.57 36.83
N GLN A 359 8.45 0.34 36.64
CA GLN A 359 7.77 -0.95 36.90
C GLN A 359 7.45 -1.68 35.56
N ASN A 360 8.17 -1.34 34.48
CA ASN A 360 8.00 -2.02 33.18
C ASN A 360 8.48 -3.48 33.31
N GLU A 361 7.63 -4.43 32.90
CA GLU A 361 7.91 -5.87 32.93
C GLU A 361 8.57 -6.36 31.62
N MET A 362 8.60 -5.54 30.56
CA MET A 362 9.25 -5.90 29.30
C MET A 362 10.69 -5.43 29.23
N ASN A 363 11.53 -6.28 28.67
CA ASN A 363 12.87 -5.90 28.24
C ASN A 363 12.77 -5.17 26.90
N GLY A 364 13.19 -3.90 26.85
CA GLY A 364 13.23 -3.10 25.62
C GLY A 364 12.20 -1.98 25.56
N LEU A 365 11.78 -1.62 24.34
CA LEU A 365 11.10 -0.35 24.04
C LEU A 365 9.59 -0.34 24.35
N MET A 366 8.99 -1.50 24.57
CA MET A 366 7.56 -1.62 24.84
C MET A 366 7.26 -1.52 26.33
N PHE A 367 6.14 -0.88 26.69
CA PHE A 367 5.66 -0.83 28.07
C PHE A 367 4.58 -1.88 28.32
N LYS A 368 4.80 -2.75 29.30
CA LYS A 368 3.84 -3.75 29.80
C LYS A 368 3.89 -3.78 31.31
N MET A 369 2.73 -3.86 31.92
CA MET A 369 2.55 -3.99 33.36
C MET A 369 1.28 -4.82 33.62
N GLU A 370 1.39 -5.91 34.40
CA GLU A 370 0.28 -6.85 34.63
C GLU A 370 -0.87 -6.18 35.41
N ASP A 371 -0.56 -5.53 36.53
CA ASP A 371 -1.53 -4.79 37.34
C ASP A 371 -1.40 -3.28 37.19
N ASP A 372 -1.75 -2.76 35.97
CA ASP A 372 -1.69 -1.35 35.72
C ASP A 372 -2.82 -0.56 36.44
N PRO A 373 -2.48 0.28 37.45
CA PRO A 373 -3.46 1.00 38.26
C PRO A 373 -4.25 2.06 37.46
N ARG A 374 -3.85 2.34 36.25
CA ARG A 374 -4.53 3.30 35.36
C ARG A 374 -5.79 2.72 34.73
N ILE A 375 -5.95 1.39 34.76
CA ILE A 375 -7.04 0.68 34.10
C ILE A 375 -8.29 0.69 35.00
N THR A 376 -9.46 1.06 34.43
CA THR A 376 -10.74 0.99 35.14
C THR A 376 -11.23 -0.47 35.27
N ARG A 377 -12.23 -0.75 36.13
CA ARG A 377 -12.78 -2.12 36.28
C ARG A 377 -13.42 -2.60 34.95
N VAL A 378 -14.24 -1.78 34.33
CA VAL A 378 -14.81 -2.07 33.01
C VAL A 378 -13.69 -2.13 31.97
N GLY A 379 -12.69 -1.24 32.08
CA GLY A 379 -11.48 -1.23 31.26
C GLY A 379 -10.72 -2.55 31.27
N ARG A 380 -10.58 -3.17 32.42
CA ARG A 380 -9.94 -4.48 32.58
C ARG A 380 -10.72 -5.57 31.84
N PHE A 381 -12.05 -5.55 31.93
CA PHE A 381 -12.89 -6.49 31.19
C PHE A 381 -12.74 -6.32 29.67
N ILE A 382 -12.85 -5.08 29.15
CA ILE A 382 -12.77 -4.82 27.70
C ILE A 382 -11.39 -5.12 27.11
N ARG A 383 -10.31 -4.90 27.88
CA ARG A 383 -8.95 -5.28 27.48
C ARG A 383 -8.75 -6.78 27.44
N ARG A 384 -9.23 -7.48 28.48
CA ARG A 384 -9.17 -8.94 28.54
C ARG A 384 -9.93 -9.63 27.41
N THR A 385 -10.98 -9.00 26.90
CA THR A 385 -11.80 -9.50 25.79
C THR A 385 -11.43 -8.88 24.46
N SER A 386 -10.39 -7.99 24.40
CA SER A 386 -9.97 -7.21 23.24
C SER A 386 -11.10 -6.36 22.63
N ILE A 387 -12.17 -6.10 23.35
CA ILE A 387 -13.28 -5.22 22.94
C ILE A 387 -12.80 -3.77 22.77
N ASP A 388 -11.76 -3.36 23.51
CA ASP A 388 -11.17 -2.03 23.38
C ASP A 388 -10.57 -1.78 21.98
N GLU A 389 -10.24 -2.81 21.22
CA GLU A 389 -9.66 -2.73 19.89
C GLU A 389 -10.69 -2.70 18.75
N LEU A 390 -11.98 -2.96 19.02
CA LEU A 390 -13.03 -2.99 18.01
C LEU A 390 -13.14 -1.73 17.13
N PRO A 391 -12.92 -0.49 17.63
CA PRO A 391 -12.95 0.70 16.78
C PRO A 391 -11.88 0.69 15.66
N GLN A 392 -10.84 -0.14 15.76
CA GLN A 392 -9.79 -0.24 14.74
C GLN A 392 -10.30 -0.84 13.42
N PHE A 393 -11.42 -1.56 13.41
CA PHE A 393 -12.04 -1.98 12.14
C PHE A 393 -12.41 -0.78 11.26
N PHE A 394 -12.77 0.34 11.86
CA PHE A 394 -12.95 1.61 11.14
C PHE A 394 -11.64 2.09 10.50
N ASP A 395 -10.52 1.96 11.21
CA ASP A 395 -9.20 2.34 10.71
C ASP A 395 -8.76 1.44 9.53
N VAL A 396 -9.17 0.17 9.54
CA VAL A 396 -8.95 -0.78 8.44
C VAL A 396 -9.74 -0.38 7.21
N VAL A 397 -11.05 -0.11 7.35
CA VAL A 397 -11.90 0.34 6.23
C VAL A 397 -11.36 1.64 5.64
N ARG A 398 -10.95 2.58 6.49
CA ARG A 398 -10.34 3.86 6.10
C ARG A 398 -8.98 3.68 5.39
N GLY A 399 -8.28 2.58 5.64
CA GLY A 399 -7.02 2.22 5.00
C GLY A 399 -5.77 2.67 5.73
N SER A 400 -5.89 3.24 6.94
CA SER A 400 -4.75 3.56 7.82
C SER A 400 -4.17 2.31 8.47
N MET A 401 -4.98 1.25 8.64
CA MET A 401 -4.60 -0.06 9.13
C MET A 401 -4.99 -1.17 8.15
N SER A 402 -4.55 -2.39 8.44
CA SER A 402 -4.92 -3.66 7.82
C SER A 402 -5.53 -4.57 8.88
N LEU A 403 -6.25 -5.62 8.47
CA LEU A 403 -6.67 -6.66 9.41
C LEU A 403 -5.45 -7.37 10.01
N VAL A 404 -4.50 -7.76 9.15
CA VAL A 404 -3.27 -8.44 9.54
C VAL A 404 -2.06 -7.57 9.17
N GLY A 405 -1.14 -7.39 10.10
CA GLY A 405 0.06 -6.59 9.92
C GLY A 405 0.89 -6.49 11.19
N THR A 406 1.92 -5.68 11.16
CA THR A 406 2.78 -5.43 12.32
C THR A 406 2.10 -4.50 13.32
N ARG A 407 2.45 -4.59 14.61
CA ARG A 407 1.91 -3.68 15.62
C ARG A 407 2.47 -2.27 15.42
N PRO A 408 1.61 -1.23 15.36
CA PRO A 408 2.10 0.13 15.23
C PRO A 408 2.73 0.62 16.55
N PRO A 409 4.01 1.06 16.54
CA PRO A 409 4.67 1.61 17.71
C PRO A 409 4.10 2.97 18.09
N THR A 410 4.31 3.37 19.36
CA THR A 410 4.14 4.75 19.79
C THR A 410 5.23 5.64 19.22
N LEU A 411 5.04 6.96 19.24
CA LEU A 411 6.08 7.91 18.83
C LEU A 411 7.34 7.80 19.69
N ASP A 412 7.18 7.51 20.99
CA ASP A 412 8.30 7.39 21.91
C ASP A 412 9.10 6.10 21.69
N GLU A 413 8.41 4.97 21.38
CA GLU A 413 9.05 3.72 20.95
C GLU A 413 9.82 3.95 19.62
N TYR A 414 9.20 4.61 18.65
CA TYR A 414 9.79 4.85 17.32
C TYR A 414 11.07 5.71 17.37
N ARG A 415 11.10 6.70 18.26
CA ARG A 415 12.30 7.56 18.43
C ARG A 415 13.54 6.80 18.91
N GLN A 416 13.33 5.65 19.54
CA GLN A 416 14.37 4.79 20.08
C GLN A 416 14.70 3.61 19.13
N TYR A 417 14.06 3.56 17.92
CA TYR A 417 14.29 2.49 16.97
C TYR A 417 15.67 2.62 16.33
N GLU A 418 16.39 1.52 16.33
CA GLU A 418 17.56 1.31 15.51
C GLU A 418 17.16 1.01 14.05
N SER A 419 18.14 0.96 13.14
CA SER A 419 17.90 0.79 11.71
C SER A 419 17.11 -0.47 11.40
N HIS A 420 17.51 -1.62 11.96
CA HIS A 420 16.84 -2.91 11.71
C HIS A 420 15.40 -2.97 12.25
N HIS A 421 15.08 -2.22 13.32
CA HIS A 421 13.71 -2.11 13.84
C HIS A 421 12.75 -1.48 12.83
N LYS A 422 13.23 -0.59 11.95
CA LYS A 422 12.39 0.11 10.97
C LYS A 422 11.83 -0.81 9.91
N ARG A 423 12.47 -1.95 9.63
CA ARG A 423 11.98 -2.92 8.65
C ARG A 423 10.55 -3.40 8.98
N ARG A 424 10.19 -3.50 10.26
CA ARG A 424 8.82 -3.84 10.67
C ARG A 424 7.76 -2.84 10.24
N LEU A 425 8.16 -1.63 9.84
CA LEU A 425 7.27 -0.58 9.33
C LEU A 425 7.12 -0.59 7.80
N SER A 426 7.75 -1.50 7.08
CA SER A 426 7.65 -1.57 5.61
C SER A 426 6.26 -2.00 5.11
N MET A 427 5.44 -2.62 5.98
CA MET A 427 4.05 -2.94 5.70
C MET A 427 3.08 -2.11 6.55
N LYS A 428 1.78 -2.11 6.17
CA LYS A 428 0.74 -1.46 6.97
C LYS A 428 0.59 -2.15 8.32
N PRO A 429 0.37 -1.39 9.41
CA PRO A 429 0.06 -1.96 10.70
C PRO A 429 -1.26 -2.71 10.69
N GLY A 430 -1.35 -3.80 11.46
CA GLY A 430 -2.53 -4.66 11.59
C GLY A 430 -3.24 -4.53 12.92
N ILE A 431 -4.50 -4.99 12.95
CA ILE A 431 -5.22 -5.28 14.20
C ILE A 431 -4.58 -6.51 14.85
N THR A 432 -4.24 -7.52 14.05
CA THR A 432 -3.53 -8.72 14.48
C THR A 432 -2.26 -8.92 13.64
N GLY A 433 -1.36 -9.79 14.11
CA GLY A 433 -0.10 -10.08 13.42
C GLY A 433 0.53 -11.35 13.94
N LEU A 434 1.63 -11.80 13.31
CA LEU A 434 2.28 -13.06 13.62
C LEU A 434 2.71 -13.15 15.07
N TRP A 435 3.39 -12.14 15.61
CA TRP A 435 3.82 -12.14 17.02
C TRP A 435 2.63 -12.17 18.00
N GLN A 436 1.52 -11.51 17.67
CA GLN A 436 0.33 -11.45 18.52
C GLN A 436 -0.36 -12.80 18.67
N VAL A 437 -0.27 -13.68 17.66
CA VAL A 437 -0.87 -15.02 17.71
C VAL A 437 0.15 -16.10 18.12
N SER A 438 1.46 -15.79 18.17
CA SER A 438 2.53 -16.73 18.50
C SER A 438 2.91 -16.77 19.99
N GLY A 439 2.29 -15.92 20.82
CA GLY A 439 2.58 -15.89 22.25
C GLY A 439 2.61 -14.49 22.86
N ARG A 440 1.61 -13.67 22.51
CA ARG A 440 1.46 -12.25 22.91
C ARG A 440 1.89 -11.93 24.36
N SER A 441 1.62 -12.85 25.30
CA SER A 441 1.90 -12.64 26.74
C SER A 441 3.22 -13.22 27.19
N ASP A 442 3.80 -14.14 26.41
CA ASP A 442 4.96 -14.94 26.82
C ASP A 442 6.25 -14.41 26.18
N ILE A 443 6.13 -13.44 25.24
CA ILE A 443 7.27 -12.79 24.61
C ILE A 443 7.58 -11.49 25.37
N ASP A 444 8.67 -11.50 26.10
CA ASP A 444 9.13 -10.37 26.92
C ASP A 444 10.31 -9.64 26.30
N ASP A 445 10.87 -10.16 25.20
CA ASP A 445 11.96 -9.55 24.44
C ASP A 445 11.44 -8.81 23.20
N PHE A 446 11.82 -7.54 23.08
CA PHE A 446 11.46 -6.71 21.93
C PHE A 446 12.09 -7.20 20.61
N GLU A 447 13.30 -7.73 20.66
CA GLU A 447 13.98 -8.25 19.47
C GLU A 447 13.26 -9.48 18.89
N GLU A 448 12.68 -10.32 19.73
CA GLU A 448 11.85 -11.44 19.25
C GLU A 448 10.58 -10.95 18.56
N VAL A 449 9.95 -9.89 19.07
CA VAL A 449 8.81 -9.24 18.42
C VAL A 449 9.22 -8.72 17.05
N VAL A 450 10.37 -8.04 16.94
CA VAL A 450 10.91 -7.52 15.66
C VAL A 450 11.15 -8.66 14.69
N LYS A 451 11.77 -9.75 15.14
CA LYS A 451 12.04 -10.94 14.31
C LYS A 451 10.77 -11.56 13.74
N LEU A 452 9.73 -11.71 14.54
CA LEU A 452 8.44 -12.25 14.10
C LEU A 452 7.73 -11.30 13.12
N ASP A 453 7.77 -9.98 13.36
CA ASP A 453 7.20 -9.00 12.46
C ASP A 453 7.94 -8.99 11.11
N VAL A 454 9.27 -9.08 11.11
CA VAL A 454 10.09 -9.17 9.88
C VAL A 454 9.82 -10.50 9.17
N GLN A 455 9.75 -11.62 9.90
CA GLN A 455 9.39 -12.92 9.33
C GLN A 455 8.03 -12.90 8.62
N TYR A 456 7.04 -12.22 9.21
CA TYR A 456 5.74 -12.02 8.55
C TYR A 456 5.88 -11.23 7.25
N ILE A 457 6.66 -10.15 7.26
CA ILE A 457 6.86 -9.29 6.10
C ILE A 457 7.55 -10.05 4.96
N ASP A 458 8.62 -10.78 5.28
CA ASP A 458 9.44 -11.48 4.28
C ASP A 458 8.72 -12.67 3.63
N ASN A 459 7.92 -13.38 4.43
CA ASN A 459 7.18 -14.57 3.98
C ASN A 459 5.70 -14.28 3.72
N TRP A 460 5.31 -13.03 3.55
CA TRP A 460 3.92 -12.66 3.41
C TRP A 460 3.25 -13.36 2.21
N SER A 461 2.06 -13.87 2.45
CA SER A 461 1.13 -14.34 1.44
C SER A 461 -0.31 -14.12 1.91
N ILE A 462 -1.26 -14.08 0.97
CA ILE A 462 -2.69 -13.96 1.31
C ILE A 462 -3.17 -15.12 2.19
N TRP A 463 -2.63 -16.31 1.97
CA TRP A 463 -2.93 -17.50 2.76
C TRP A 463 -2.43 -17.38 4.20
N MET A 464 -1.27 -16.74 4.41
CA MET A 464 -0.75 -16.43 5.73
C MET A 464 -1.67 -15.46 6.48
N ASP A 465 -2.19 -14.44 5.81
CA ASP A 465 -3.16 -13.53 6.41
C ASP A 465 -4.43 -14.27 6.83
N ILE A 466 -4.98 -15.11 5.95
CA ILE A 466 -6.17 -15.92 6.26
C ILE A 466 -5.89 -16.84 7.45
N TYR A 467 -4.76 -17.51 7.47
CA TYR A 467 -4.36 -18.36 8.60
C TYR A 467 -4.28 -17.58 9.90
N LEU A 468 -3.65 -16.39 9.89
CA LEU A 468 -3.49 -15.54 11.07
C LEU A 468 -4.85 -15.02 11.58
N LEU A 469 -5.79 -14.70 10.68
CA LEU A 469 -7.16 -14.33 11.06
C LEU A 469 -7.88 -15.46 11.80
N PHE A 470 -7.85 -16.68 11.26
CA PHE A 470 -8.44 -17.84 11.95
C PHE A 470 -7.78 -18.10 13.28
N ARG A 471 -6.45 -18.04 13.35
CA ARG A 471 -5.71 -18.24 14.60
C ARG A 471 -6.02 -17.15 15.63
N THR A 472 -6.21 -15.90 15.19
CA THR A 472 -6.62 -14.79 16.08
C THR A 472 -7.98 -15.07 16.73
N VAL A 473 -8.95 -15.56 15.94
CA VAL A 473 -10.26 -15.96 16.47
C VAL A 473 -10.09 -17.03 17.55
N GLY A 474 -9.26 -18.06 17.30
CA GLY A 474 -8.94 -19.09 18.29
C GLY A 474 -8.34 -18.52 19.58
N VAL A 475 -7.32 -17.66 19.46
CA VAL A 475 -6.64 -17.05 20.64
C VAL A 475 -7.61 -16.18 21.47
N VAL A 476 -8.53 -15.45 20.82
CA VAL A 476 -9.54 -14.64 21.52
C VAL A 476 -10.53 -15.53 22.29
N PHE A 477 -10.92 -16.69 21.74
CA PHE A 477 -11.81 -17.63 22.41
C PHE A 477 -11.11 -18.46 23.50
N ASP A 478 -9.88 -18.90 23.28
CA ASP A 478 -9.12 -19.70 24.23
C ASP A 478 -8.63 -18.91 25.46
N ARG A 479 -8.80 -17.58 25.45
CA ARG A 479 -8.36 -16.64 26.50
C ARG A 479 -6.88 -16.81 26.92
N LYS A 480 -6.08 -17.52 26.15
CA LYS A 480 -4.64 -17.64 26.36
C LYS A 480 -3.97 -16.35 25.94
N GLY A 481 -3.38 -15.65 26.90
CA GLY A 481 -2.60 -14.44 26.62
C GLY A 481 -3.32 -13.10 26.79
N ALA A 482 -4.54 -13.06 27.29
CA ALA A 482 -5.20 -11.83 27.73
C ALA A 482 -5.00 -11.64 29.23
N LYS A 483 -3.83 -11.13 29.63
CA LYS A 483 -3.56 -10.62 30.98
C LYS A 483 -3.79 -9.12 31.04
#